data_bad5f67fc40ff8a473204dfbc14cc321
#
_entry.id   bad5f67fc40ff8a473204dfbc14cc321
#
_cell.length_a   1.000
_cell.length_b   1.000
_cell.length_c   1.000
_cell.angle_alpha   90.00
_cell.angle_beta   90.00
_cell.angle_gamma   90.00
#
_symmetry.space_group_name_H-M   'P 1'
#
loop_
_entity.id
_entity.type
_entity.pdbx_description
1 polymer ?
#
loop_
_entity_poly.entity_id
_entity_poly.type
_entity_poly.pdbx_seq_one_letter_code
_entity_poly.pdbx_strand_id
1 'polypeptide(L)'
;MGKKFDQANMDFNKALGKTIRMARQGARMTQPDLARKINVTFQQIQKYESGVNNISAYKLNQLSRALGVAFSPFVSTADGLGPTHIVCDTRLLKLMSKLGRLDGHLVRLVESIVDEL
;
A
#
# COMPACT_ATOMS: atom_id res chain seq x y z
N MET A 1 -5.74 30.33 3.22
CA MET A 1 -6.65 29.26 3.56
C MET A 1 -6.35 27.97 2.80
N GLY A 2 -6.25 28.02 1.50
CA GLY A 2 -6.02 26.82 0.70
C GLY A 2 -4.65 26.19 0.84
N LYS A 3 -3.60 26.98 1.10
CA LYS A 3 -2.23 26.50 1.05
C LYS A 3 -1.91 25.41 2.07
N LYS A 4 -2.35 25.54 3.33
CA LYS A 4 -2.07 24.52 4.34
C LYS A 4 -2.83 23.23 4.07
N PHE A 5 -4.09 23.34 3.65
CA PHE A 5 -4.91 22.19 3.32
C PHE A 5 -4.36 21.49 2.08
N ASP A 6 -4.00 22.28 1.07
CA ASP A 6 -3.44 21.75 -0.17
C ASP A 6 -2.09 21.08 0.07
N GLN A 7 -1.26 21.65 0.94
CA GLN A 7 0.04 21.06 1.27
C GLN A 7 -0.13 19.73 1.98
N ALA A 8 -1.04 19.64 2.94
CA ALA A 8 -1.29 18.38 3.64
C ALA A 8 -1.81 17.30 2.68
N ASN A 9 -2.68 17.68 1.76
CA ASN A 9 -3.20 16.78 0.74
C ASN A 9 -2.08 16.33 -0.20
N MET A 10 -1.23 17.23 -0.62
CA MET A 10 -0.09 16.91 -1.48
C MET A 10 0.89 15.98 -0.78
N ASP A 11 1.19 16.24 0.49
CA ASP A 11 2.09 15.40 1.27
C ASP A 11 1.52 14.00 1.45
N PHE A 12 0.24 13.90 1.71
CA PHE A 12 -0.45 12.62 1.80
C PHE A 12 -0.37 11.86 0.47
N ASN A 13 -0.65 12.53 -0.62
CA ASN A 13 -0.63 11.91 -1.95
C ASN A 13 0.78 11.45 -2.33
N LYS A 14 1.80 12.21 -1.99
CA LYS A 14 3.19 11.80 -2.22
C LYS A 14 3.56 10.57 -1.41
N ALA A 15 3.18 10.54 -0.16
CA ALA A 15 3.44 9.39 0.71
C ALA A 15 2.72 8.15 0.20
N LEU A 16 1.45 8.29 -0.16
CA LEU A 16 0.65 7.19 -0.70
C LEU A 16 1.21 6.73 -2.04
N GLY A 17 1.58 7.65 -2.91
CA GLY A 17 2.15 7.33 -4.22
C GLY A 17 3.46 6.56 -4.10
N LYS A 18 4.30 6.94 -3.16
CA LYS A 18 5.54 6.23 -2.88
C LYS A 18 5.26 4.81 -2.40
N THR A 19 4.27 4.66 -1.54
CA THR A 19 3.85 3.35 -1.04
C THR A 19 3.35 2.46 -2.18
N ILE A 20 2.55 3.01 -3.08
CA ILE A 20 2.06 2.30 -4.26
C ILE A 20 3.24 1.85 -5.14
N ARG A 21 4.18 2.73 -5.38
CA ARG A 21 5.37 2.42 -6.17
C ARG A 21 6.17 1.28 -5.55
N MET A 22 6.40 1.34 -4.24
CA MET A 22 7.14 0.30 -3.54
C MET A 22 6.40 -1.04 -3.62
N ALA A 23 5.09 -1.04 -3.44
CA ALA A 23 4.29 -2.25 -3.54
C ALA A 23 4.33 -2.82 -4.96
N ARG A 24 4.24 -1.95 -5.96
CA ARG A 24 4.34 -2.36 -7.37
C ARG A 24 5.68 -3.00 -7.68
N GLN A 25 6.75 -2.35 -7.26
CA GLN A 25 8.11 -2.87 -7.47
C GLN A 25 8.32 -4.18 -6.73
N GLY A 26 7.79 -4.28 -5.52
CA GLY A 26 7.85 -5.52 -4.76
C GLY A 26 7.07 -6.66 -5.40
N ALA A 27 6.02 -6.34 -6.14
CA ALA A 27 5.25 -7.32 -6.91
C ALA A 27 5.84 -7.58 -8.29
N ARG A 28 6.96 -6.95 -8.61
CA ARG A 28 7.66 -7.08 -9.90
C ARG A 28 6.79 -6.70 -11.09
N MET A 29 5.97 -5.67 -10.91
CA MET A 29 5.13 -5.13 -11.96
C MET A 29 5.72 -3.85 -12.51
N THR A 30 5.59 -3.65 -13.82
CA THR A 30 5.85 -2.34 -14.43
C THR A 30 4.64 -1.44 -14.24
N GLN A 31 4.79 -0.15 -14.49
CA GLN A 31 3.66 0.77 -14.47
C GLN A 31 2.59 0.39 -15.49
N PRO A 32 2.94 0.00 -16.74
CA PRO A 32 1.93 -0.50 -17.67
C PRO A 32 1.22 -1.77 -17.18
N ASP A 33 1.94 -2.67 -16.49
CA ASP A 33 1.31 -3.88 -15.96
C ASP A 33 0.22 -3.55 -14.95
N LEU A 34 0.53 -2.65 -14.02
CA LEU A 34 -0.43 -2.21 -13.01
C LEU A 34 -1.59 -1.47 -13.65
N ALA A 35 -1.30 -0.62 -14.63
CA ALA A 35 -2.32 0.13 -15.35
C ALA A 35 -3.35 -0.80 -16.01
N ARG A 36 -2.88 -1.86 -16.63
CA ARG A 36 -3.78 -2.85 -17.24
C ARG A 36 -4.67 -3.52 -16.20
N LYS A 37 -4.12 -3.82 -15.03
CA LYS A 37 -4.87 -4.52 -13.99
C LYS A 37 -6.03 -3.71 -13.43
N ILE A 38 -5.88 -2.40 -13.38
CA ILE A 38 -6.94 -1.53 -12.85
C ILE A 38 -7.61 -0.69 -13.93
N ASN A 39 -7.33 -1.01 -15.20
CA ASN A 39 -7.97 -0.40 -16.36
C ASN A 39 -7.82 1.12 -16.40
N VAL A 40 -6.60 1.58 -16.25
CA VAL A 40 -6.22 3.00 -16.41
C VAL A 40 -5.02 3.08 -17.34
N THR A 41 -4.64 4.29 -17.74
CA THR A 41 -3.44 4.50 -18.53
C THR A 41 -2.20 4.42 -17.62
N PHE A 42 -1.05 4.10 -18.21
CA PHE A 42 0.16 4.08 -17.40
C PHE A 42 0.56 5.48 -16.94
N GLN A 43 0.19 6.52 -17.71
CA GLN A 43 0.38 7.91 -17.27
C GLN A 43 -0.41 8.18 -15.99
N GLN A 44 -1.57 7.58 -15.84
CA GLN A 44 -2.35 7.72 -14.61
C GLN A 44 -1.63 7.06 -13.43
N ILE A 45 -1.01 5.92 -13.65
CA ILE A 45 -0.18 5.28 -12.62
C ILE A 45 1.00 6.19 -12.25
N GLN A 46 1.66 6.79 -13.24
CA GLN A 46 2.73 7.75 -12.96
C GLN A 46 2.25 8.90 -12.08
N LYS A 47 1.07 9.43 -12.37
CA LYS A 47 0.49 10.51 -11.57
C LYS A 47 0.17 10.08 -10.16
N TYR A 48 -0.35 8.87 -9.97
CA TYR A 48 -0.59 8.34 -8.64
C TYR A 48 0.71 8.18 -7.86
N GLU A 49 1.73 7.61 -8.48
CA GLU A 49 3.01 7.36 -7.82
C GLU A 49 3.78 8.65 -7.50
N SER A 50 3.59 9.68 -8.31
CA SER A 50 4.23 10.98 -8.06
C SER A 50 3.45 11.85 -7.08
N GLY A 51 2.22 11.48 -6.77
CA GLY A 51 1.40 12.22 -5.82
C GLY A 51 0.74 13.47 -6.38
N VAL A 52 0.67 13.62 -7.70
CA VAL A 52 0.05 14.80 -8.30
C VAL A 52 -1.47 14.70 -8.38
N ASN A 53 -2.04 13.51 -8.21
CA ASN A 53 -3.48 13.30 -8.26
C ASN A 53 -3.96 12.65 -6.98
N ASN A 54 -5.17 13.02 -6.58
CA ASN A 54 -5.90 12.30 -5.54
C ASN A 54 -6.31 10.93 -6.07
N ILE A 55 -6.38 9.97 -5.17
CA ILE A 55 -6.81 8.62 -5.50
C ILE A 55 -8.14 8.39 -4.77
N SER A 56 -9.18 8.06 -5.52
CA SER A 56 -10.46 7.75 -4.91
C SER A 56 -10.36 6.47 -4.08
N ALA A 57 -11.26 6.32 -3.12
CA ALA A 57 -11.31 5.11 -2.31
C ALA A 57 -11.54 3.87 -3.18
N TYR A 58 -12.33 3.99 -4.23
CA TYR A 58 -12.59 2.89 -5.15
C TYR A 58 -11.31 2.48 -5.90
N LYS A 59 -10.55 3.46 -6.43
CA LYS A 59 -9.29 3.18 -7.11
C LYS A 59 -8.26 2.61 -6.15
N LEU A 60 -8.23 3.11 -4.92
CA LEU A 60 -7.33 2.59 -3.91
C LEU A 60 -7.64 1.12 -3.61
N ASN A 61 -8.91 0.75 -3.56
CA ASN A 61 -9.32 -0.63 -3.39
C ASN A 61 -8.88 -1.50 -4.58
N GLN A 62 -8.99 -0.99 -5.80
CA GLN A 62 -8.52 -1.70 -6.99
C GLN A 62 -7.00 -1.91 -6.94
N LEU A 63 -6.26 -0.88 -6.55
CA LEU A 63 -4.81 -0.97 -6.38
C LEU A 63 -4.44 -2.00 -5.32
N SER A 64 -5.16 -2.02 -4.21
CA SER A 64 -4.93 -3.00 -3.14
C SER A 64 -5.06 -4.42 -3.66
N ARG A 65 -6.12 -4.68 -4.42
CA ARG A 65 -6.35 -6.00 -4.99
C ARG A 65 -5.29 -6.38 -6.01
N ALA A 66 -4.95 -5.46 -6.90
CA ALA A 66 -3.97 -5.70 -7.95
C ALA A 66 -2.58 -5.97 -7.39
N LEU A 67 -2.21 -5.27 -6.33
CA LEU A 67 -0.90 -5.38 -5.70
C LEU A 67 -0.87 -6.44 -4.59
N GLY A 68 -2.04 -6.87 -4.15
CA GLY A 68 -2.14 -7.85 -3.06
C GLY A 68 -1.71 -7.30 -1.72
N VAL A 69 -1.89 -6.02 -1.49
CA VAL A 69 -1.56 -5.35 -0.24
C VAL A 69 -2.76 -4.52 0.20
N ALA A 70 -2.84 -4.22 1.49
CA ALA A 70 -3.89 -3.36 2.01
C ALA A 70 -3.37 -1.93 2.15
N PHE A 71 -4.14 -0.99 1.62
CA PHE A 71 -3.94 0.43 1.87
C PHE A 71 -5.12 0.92 2.68
N SER A 72 -4.85 1.65 3.73
CA SER A 72 -5.91 2.28 4.51
C SER A 72 -5.70 3.79 4.54
N PRO A 73 -6.61 4.57 3.96
CA PRO A 73 -6.51 6.02 4.05
C PRO A 73 -6.75 6.54 5.46
N PHE A 74 -7.23 5.66 6.34
CA PHE A 74 -7.51 6.02 7.72
C PHE A 74 -6.36 5.70 8.66
N VAL A 75 -5.30 5.08 8.18
CA VAL A 75 -4.14 4.89 9.00
C VAL A 75 -3.57 6.22 9.29
N SER A 76 -3.58 6.45 10.52
CA SER A 76 -3.33 7.72 11.06
C SER A 76 -1.94 8.21 10.70
N THR A 77 -1.91 9.20 9.87
CA THR A 77 -0.72 10.01 9.69
C THR A 77 -0.39 10.77 10.98
N ALA A 78 -1.33 10.83 11.90
CA ALA A 78 -1.11 11.47 13.19
C ALA A 78 -0.01 10.80 14.00
N ASP A 79 0.17 9.49 13.83
CA ASP A 79 1.21 8.74 14.51
C ASP A 79 2.50 8.67 13.70
N GLY A 80 2.55 9.29 12.56
CA GLY A 80 3.70 9.24 11.68
C GLY A 80 3.90 7.91 10.98
N LEU A 81 2.97 6.98 11.12
CA LEU A 81 3.09 5.64 10.54
C LEU A 81 2.67 5.62 9.07
N GLY A 82 1.52 6.17 8.78
CA GLY A 82 1.05 6.33 7.42
C GLY A 82 0.87 5.04 6.62
N PRO A 83 0.60 5.16 5.31
CA PRO A 83 0.33 4.02 4.45
C PRO A 83 1.47 3.02 4.34
N THR A 84 2.71 3.46 4.43
CA THR A 84 3.88 2.59 4.31
C THR A 84 3.90 1.52 5.40
N HIS A 85 3.53 1.88 6.61
CA HIS A 85 3.48 0.95 7.73
C HIS A 85 2.48 -0.18 7.46
N ILE A 86 1.32 0.14 6.93
CA ILE A 86 0.29 -0.84 6.61
C ILE A 86 0.74 -1.80 5.52
N VAL A 87 1.41 -1.29 4.50
CA VAL A 87 1.93 -2.14 3.43
C VAL A 87 2.91 -3.15 3.98
N CYS A 88 3.78 -2.74 4.89
CA CYS A 88 4.73 -3.64 5.54
C CYS A 88 4.01 -4.73 6.32
N ASP A 89 3.00 -4.36 7.09
CA ASP A 89 2.22 -5.31 7.88
C ASP A 89 1.52 -6.33 6.97
N THR A 90 0.96 -5.88 5.87
CA THR A 90 0.29 -6.76 4.92
C THR A 90 1.26 -7.75 4.29
N ARG A 91 2.47 -7.31 3.96
CA ARG A 91 3.50 -8.21 3.44
C ARG A 91 3.90 -9.25 4.45
N LEU A 92 4.05 -8.84 5.69
CA LEU A 92 4.38 -9.74 6.78
C LEU A 92 3.28 -10.80 6.94
N LEU A 93 2.03 -10.38 6.96
CA LEU A 93 0.89 -11.29 7.04
C LEU A 93 0.88 -12.29 5.89
N LYS A 94 1.20 -11.87 4.67
CA LYS A 94 1.29 -12.77 3.52
C LYS A 94 2.41 -13.79 3.68
N LEU A 95 3.56 -13.35 4.14
CA LEU A 95 4.68 -14.26 4.40
C LEU A 95 4.31 -15.27 5.47
N MET A 96 3.67 -14.81 6.53
CA MET A 96 3.19 -15.67 7.61
C MET A 96 2.22 -16.72 7.09
N SER A 97 1.29 -16.32 6.24
CA SER A 97 0.32 -17.23 5.63
C SER A 97 1.00 -18.30 4.78
N LYS A 98 2.02 -17.91 4.00
CA LYS A 98 2.80 -18.87 3.20
C LYS A 98 3.58 -19.84 4.06
N LEU A 99 4.21 -19.35 5.10
CA LEU A 99 4.96 -20.17 6.04
C LEU A 99 4.05 -21.12 6.78
N GLY A 100 2.85 -20.68 7.12
CA GLY A 100 1.85 -21.50 7.80
C GLY A 100 1.41 -22.71 6.99
N ARG A 101 1.45 -22.62 5.68
CA ARG A 101 1.15 -23.75 4.80
C ARG A 101 2.24 -24.81 4.83
N LEU A 102 3.45 -24.39 5.15
CA LEU A 102 4.61 -25.27 5.17
C LEU A 102 4.81 -25.93 6.52
N ASP A 103 4.51 -25.21 7.59
CA ASP A 103 4.75 -25.69 8.94
C ASP A 103 3.84 -24.98 9.96
N GLY A 104 2.91 -25.72 10.53
CA GLY A 104 2.00 -25.19 11.56
C GLY A 104 2.73 -24.72 12.81
N HIS A 105 3.89 -25.26 13.10
CA HIS A 105 4.70 -24.84 14.23
C HIS A 105 5.23 -23.42 14.04
N LEU A 106 5.70 -23.12 12.82
CA LEU A 106 6.14 -21.77 12.47
C LEU A 106 5.02 -20.75 12.56
N VAL A 107 3.81 -21.13 12.19
CA VAL A 107 2.64 -20.26 12.32
C VAL A 107 2.43 -19.85 13.76
N ARG A 108 2.54 -20.77 14.69
CA ARG A 108 2.37 -20.49 16.12
C ARG A 108 3.44 -19.54 16.63
N LEU A 109 4.68 -19.72 16.19
CA LEU A 109 5.77 -18.84 16.57
C LEU A 109 5.53 -17.41 16.07
N VAL A 110 5.11 -17.30 14.83
CA VAL A 110 4.84 -16.01 14.21
C VAL A 110 3.65 -15.32 14.87
N GLU A 111 2.59 -16.07 15.16
CA GLU A 111 1.43 -15.54 15.89
C GLU A 111 1.84 -15.03 17.28
N SER A 112 2.70 -15.75 17.96
CA SER A 112 3.20 -15.34 19.27
C SER A 112 3.97 -14.01 19.18
N ILE A 113 4.77 -13.83 18.15
CA ILE A 113 5.50 -12.57 17.92
C ILE A 113 4.54 -11.43 17.64
N VAL A 114 3.53 -11.67 16.81
CA VAL A 114 2.53 -10.66 16.47
C VAL A 114 1.73 -10.24 17.70
N ASP A 115 1.37 -11.19 18.54
CA ASP A 115 0.61 -10.90 19.74
C ASP A 115 1.39 -10.04 20.74
N GLU A 116 2.71 -10.12 20.72
CA GLU A 116 3.57 -9.30 21.56
C GLU A 116 3.75 -7.86 21.04
N LEU A 117 3.44 -7.63 19.80
CA LEU A 117 3.54 -6.32 19.19
C LEU A 117 2.29 -5.49 19.45
#